data_a95441991f7cb85b9929c7e0b3d3e23b
#
_entry.id   a95441991f7cb85b9929c7e0b3d3e23b
#
_cell.length_a   1.000
_cell.length_b   1.000
_cell.length_c   1.000
_cell.angle_alpha   90.00
_cell.angle_beta   90.00
_cell.angle_gamma   90.00
#
_symmetry.space_group_name_H-M   'P 1'
#
loop_
_entity.id
_entity.type
_entity.pdbx_description
1 polymer ?
#
loop_
_entity_poly.entity_id
_entity_poly.type
_entity_poly.pdbx_seq_one_letter_code
_entity_poly.pdbx_strand_id
1 'polypeptide(L)'
;MTTISSTTSQISPASERVYHQSNLLGDWKGTWTNTSQPVEFKVINIRGDKAQIEYTHDGHTERGLGDVNGATITFGNVTIGTRNGSVAAFEFSVAGAKKTATLNKQAATADQNKLVGTWNGFSTSNGKSASFTVKSVNGRDAVVSWSVDGVAHQGTGTVYKNTVMFGRAQVTSDDGKTGTVVLQVGNQSFPIPVTKYVPPSTSTAVNKLA
;
A
#
# COMPACT_ATOMS: atom_id res chain seq x y z
N MET A 1 29.93 -11.33 35.41
CA MET A 1 29.03 -10.23 34.97
C MET A 1 29.01 -10.24 33.46
N THR A 2 27.88 -10.68 32.88
CA THR A 2 27.72 -10.79 31.42
C THR A 2 26.99 -9.56 30.95
N THR A 3 27.66 -8.71 30.18
CA THR A 3 27.08 -7.48 29.61
C THR A 3 26.21 -7.87 28.41
N ILE A 4 24.91 -7.67 28.51
CA ILE A 4 23.98 -7.84 27.38
C ILE A 4 24.05 -6.56 26.55
N SER A 5 24.69 -6.64 25.38
CA SER A 5 24.67 -5.56 24.38
C SER A 5 23.29 -5.54 23.70
N SER A 6 22.48 -4.54 24.01
CA SER A 6 21.22 -4.28 23.28
C SER A 6 21.56 -3.69 21.92
N THR A 7 21.43 -4.49 20.87
CA THR A 7 21.52 -4.02 19.49
C THR A 7 20.22 -3.27 19.16
N THR A 8 20.26 -1.95 19.25
CA THR A 8 19.18 -1.11 18.74
C THR A 8 19.22 -1.19 17.21
N SER A 9 18.28 -1.92 16.62
CA SER A 9 18.12 -1.95 15.16
C SER A 9 17.75 -0.55 14.67
N GLN A 10 18.71 0.13 14.08
CA GLN A 10 18.47 1.41 13.42
C GLN A 10 17.62 1.16 12.16
N ILE A 11 16.39 1.65 12.18
CA ILE A 11 15.52 1.65 11.00
C ILE A 11 16.15 2.60 9.98
N SER A 12 16.43 2.10 8.78
CA SER A 12 17.01 2.91 7.71
C SER A 12 16.08 4.08 7.33
N PRO A 13 16.57 5.30 7.10
CA PRO A 13 15.76 6.44 6.66
C PRO A 13 14.90 6.15 5.42
N ALA A 14 15.34 5.22 4.56
CA ALA A 14 14.58 4.77 3.41
C ALA A 14 13.35 3.93 3.80
N SER A 15 13.43 3.07 4.83
CA SER A 15 12.29 2.29 5.32
C SER A 15 11.26 3.17 6.01
N GLU A 16 11.69 4.19 6.72
CA GLU A 16 10.82 5.16 7.37
C GLU A 16 10.03 5.98 6.33
N ARG A 17 10.71 6.43 5.26
CA ARG A 17 10.04 7.14 4.14
C ARG A 17 8.93 6.31 3.49
N VAL A 18 9.17 5.02 3.25
CA VAL A 18 8.20 4.12 2.63
C VAL A 18 7.00 3.86 3.55
N TYR A 19 7.24 3.71 4.85
CA TYR A 19 6.16 3.56 5.84
C TYR A 19 5.23 4.78 5.84
N HIS A 20 5.77 5.98 5.81
CA HIS A 20 4.98 7.21 5.76
C HIS A 20 4.17 7.33 4.45
N GLN A 21 4.75 6.94 3.32
CA GLN A 21 4.06 6.96 2.03
C GLN A 21 2.88 5.97 1.98
N SER A 22 3.03 4.76 2.53
CA SER A 22 1.95 3.78 2.58
C SER A 22 0.74 4.26 3.39
N ASN A 23 0.97 5.11 4.38
CA ASN A 23 -0.08 5.73 5.16
C ASN A 23 -0.98 6.68 4.35
N LEU A 24 -0.47 7.25 3.26
CA LEU A 24 -1.23 8.15 2.38
C LEU A 24 -2.22 7.41 1.47
N LEU A 25 -1.94 6.16 1.09
CA LEU A 25 -2.82 5.36 0.23
C LEU A 25 -4.23 5.25 0.79
N GLY A 26 -5.22 5.37 -0.08
CA GLY A 26 -6.62 5.10 0.27
C GLY A 26 -7.59 6.21 -0.10
N ASP A 27 -8.84 5.98 0.26
CA ASP A 27 -9.94 6.93 0.12
C ASP A 27 -10.04 7.78 1.38
N TRP A 28 -10.02 9.08 1.21
CA TRP A 28 -10.07 10.08 2.27
C TRP A 28 -11.30 10.93 2.09
N LYS A 29 -12.14 11.03 3.12
CA LYS A 29 -13.38 11.81 3.09
C LYS A 29 -13.50 12.72 4.28
N GLY A 30 -14.05 13.89 4.05
CA GLY A 30 -14.33 14.88 5.06
C GLY A 30 -15.20 15.99 4.54
N THR A 31 -15.24 17.08 5.30
CA THR A 31 -15.97 18.29 4.92
C THR A 31 -15.07 19.51 5.11
N TRP A 32 -15.28 20.51 4.30
CA TRP A 32 -14.62 21.80 4.48
C TRP A 32 -14.98 22.42 5.85
N THR A 33 -13.98 22.95 6.53
CA THR A 33 -14.13 23.47 7.90
C THR A 33 -15.23 24.53 8.03
N ASN A 34 -15.42 25.37 7.00
CA ASN A 34 -16.30 26.52 7.07
C ASN A 34 -17.63 26.35 6.33
N THR A 35 -17.85 25.30 5.56
CA THR A 35 -19.01 25.17 4.67
C THR A 35 -19.76 23.87 4.80
N SER A 36 -19.25 22.88 5.53
CA SER A 36 -19.78 21.51 5.61
C SER A 36 -19.93 20.81 4.25
N GLN A 37 -19.45 21.41 3.16
CA GLN A 37 -19.43 20.78 1.85
C GLN A 37 -18.48 19.58 1.84
N PRO A 38 -18.86 18.46 1.20
CA PRO A 38 -18.02 17.27 1.17
C PRO A 38 -16.77 17.50 0.33
N VAL A 39 -15.70 16.86 0.74
CA VAL A 39 -14.45 16.77 0.01
C VAL A 39 -13.92 15.34 0.07
N GLU A 40 -13.52 14.81 -1.07
CA GLU A 40 -12.96 13.49 -1.19
C GLU A 40 -11.61 13.55 -1.90
N PHE A 41 -10.65 12.82 -1.36
CA PHE A 41 -9.32 12.70 -1.94
C PHE A 41 -8.92 11.23 -1.95
N LYS A 42 -8.58 10.71 -3.10
CA LYS A 42 -8.23 9.32 -3.28
C LYS A 42 -6.79 9.21 -3.76
N VAL A 43 -5.98 8.48 -3.02
CA VAL A 43 -4.63 8.10 -3.40
C VAL A 43 -4.68 6.66 -3.90
N ILE A 44 -4.64 6.50 -5.22
CA ILE A 44 -4.85 5.20 -5.88
C ILE A 44 -3.58 4.36 -5.83
N ASN A 45 -2.43 4.99 -6.05
CA ASN A 45 -1.13 4.34 -6.13
C ASN A 45 -0.03 5.35 -5.82
N ILE A 46 1.10 4.87 -5.27
CA ILE A 46 2.31 5.67 -5.05
C ILE A 46 3.49 4.92 -5.67
N ARG A 47 4.24 5.60 -6.52
CA ARG A 47 5.46 5.10 -7.15
C ARG A 47 6.58 6.12 -6.99
N GLY A 48 7.54 5.81 -6.13
CA GLY A 48 8.62 6.75 -5.80
C GLY A 48 8.07 8.03 -5.18
N ASP A 49 8.32 9.16 -5.82
CA ASP A 49 7.87 10.50 -5.42
C ASP A 49 6.58 10.95 -6.12
N LYS A 50 5.87 10.06 -6.81
CA LYS A 50 4.61 10.35 -7.50
C LYS A 50 3.46 9.50 -6.97
N ALA A 51 2.30 10.13 -6.83
CA ALA A 51 1.05 9.48 -6.46
C ALA A 51 -0.01 9.70 -7.54
N GLN A 52 -0.73 8.65 -7.88
CA GLN A 52 -1.92 8.76 -8.72
C GLN A 52 -3.10 9.19 -7.86
N ILE A 53 -3.70 10.31 -8.22
CA ILE A 53 -4.72 11.00 -7.43
C ILE A 53 -6.04 11.09 -8.18
N GLU A 54 -7.12 11.01 -7.41
CA GLU A 54 -8.47 11.44 -7.77
C GLU A 54 -8.96 12.37 -6.65
N TYR A 55 -9.29 13.61 -6.97
CA TYR A 55 -9.76 14.61 -6.04
C TYR A 55 -11.15 15.08 -6.45
N THR A 56 -12.11 15.03 -5.53
CA THR A 56 -13.50 15.42 -5.78
C THR A 56 -13.92 16.50 -4.79
N HIS A 57 -14.40 17.62 -5.34
CA HIS A 57 -14.95 18.74 -4.58
C HIS A 57 -16.06 19.42 -5.40
N ASP A 58 -17.06 19.92 -4.75
CA ASP A 58 -18.18 20.68 -5.37
C ASP A 58 -18.78 19.96 -6.60
N GLY A 59 -18.80 18.60 -6.55
CA GLY A 59 -19.32 17.76 -7.65
C GLY A 59 -18.36 17.56 -8.84
N HIS A 60 -17.17 18.18 -8.82
CA HIS A 60 -16.14 18.01 -9.84
C HIS A 60 -15.06 17.03 -9.39
N THR A 61 -14.58 16.22 -10.32
CA THR A 61 -13.49 15.25 -10.06
C THR A 61 -12.31 15.56 -10.97
N GLU A 62 -11.16 15.77 -10.34
CA GLU A 62 -9.86 15.96 -11.00
C GLU A 62 -9.03 14.69 -10.82
N ARG A 63 -8.23 14.35 -11.83
CA ARG A 63 -7.32 13.19 -11.82
C ARG A 63 -5.94 13.58 -12.33
N GLY A 64 -4.90 13.03 -11.73
CA GLY A 64 -3.54 13.29 -12.16
C GLY A 64 -2.48 12.68 -11.27
N LEU A 65 -1.27 13.20 -11.42
CA LEU A 65 -0.13 12.82 -10.60
C LEU A 65 0.20 13.92 -9.59
N GLY A 66 0.25 13.56 -8.33
CA GLY A 66 0.72 14.43 -7.24
C GLY A 66 2.16 14.09 -6.85
N ASP A 67 2.85 15.09 -6.30
CA ASP A 67 4.19 14.95 -5.75
C ASP A 67 4.14 14.46 -4.30
N VAL A 68 4.91 13.41 -3.99
CA VAL A 68 4.97 12.81 -2.66
C VAL A 68 6.25 13.22 -1.96
N ASN A 69 6.11 13.84 -0.80
CA ASN A 69 7.22 14.18 0.07
C ASN A 69 6.93 13.69 1.50
N GLY A 70 7.59 12.60 1.91
CA GLY A 70 7.35 11.95 3.20
C GLY A 70 5.89 11.52 3.36
N ALA A 71 5.20 12.07 4.36
CA ALA A 71 3.80 11.80 4.66
C ALA A 71 2.82 12.82 4.04
N THR A 72 3.24 13.51 2.98
CA THR A 72 2.47 14.58 2.33
C THR A 72 2.40 14.36 0.82
N ILE A 73 1.26 14.67 0.20
CA ILE A 73 1.09 14.75 -1.24
C ILE A 73 0.65 16.16 -1.62
N THR A 74 1.27 16.71 -2.66
CA THR A 74 0.84 17.95 -3.32
C THR A 74 0.32 17.63 -4.70
N PHE A 75 -0.90 18.09 -5.01
CA PHE A 75 -1.57 17.89 -6.29
C PHE A 75 -2.23 19.20 -6.73
N GLY A 76 -1.61 19.89 -7.69
CA GLY A 76 -2.03 21.23 -8.06
C GLY A 76 -2.01 22.19 -6.85
N ASN A 77 -3.17 22.76 -6.55
CA ASN A 77 -3.37 23.66 -5.42
C ASN A 77 -3.76 22.95 -4.12
N VAL A 78 -3.70 21.62 -4.10
CA VAL A 78 -4.14 20.78 -3.00
C VAL A 78 -2.95 20.14 -2.30
N THR A 79 -2.99 20.13 -0.97
CA THR A 79 -2.04 19.37 -0.15
C THR A 79 -2.79 18.50 0.84
N ILE A 80 -2.41 17.23 0.92
CA ILE A 80 -2.88 16.29 1.94
C ILE A 80 -1.69 15.72 2.71
N GLY A 81 -1.80 15.69 4.03
CA GLY A 81 -0.76 15.12 4.89
C GLY A 81 -1.34 14.32 6.04
N THR A 82 -0.71 13.21 6.40
CA THR A 82 -1.12 12.38 7.52
C THR A 82 0.08 11.92 8.34
N ARG A 83 -0.08 11.86 9.67
CA ARG A 83 0.94 11.31 10.57
C ARG A 83 0.66 9.86 10.96
N ASN A 84 -0.60 9.49 11.06
CA ASN A 84 -1.04 8.20 11.60
C ASN A 84 -1.75 7.29 10.57
N GLY A 85 -1.94 7.78 9.34
CA GLY A 85 -2.61 7.01 8.28
C GLY A 85 -4.12 6.87 8.44
N SER A 86 -4.74 7.47 9.45
CA SER A 86 -6.19 7.39 9.72
C SER A 86 -6.88 8.73 9.55
N VAL A 87 -6.20 9.81 9.92
CA VAL A 87 -6.68 11.18 9.81
C VAL A 87 -5.65 11.99 9.04
N ALA A 88 -6.11 12.82 8.11
CA ALA A 88 -5.27 13.70 7.31
C ALA A 88 -5.72 15.16 7.42
N ALA A 89 -4.74 16.06 7.49
CA ALA A 89 -4.94 17.47 7.23
C ALA A 89 -4.98 17.69 5.73
N PHE A 90 -5.94 18.46 5.27
CA PHE A 90 -6.16 18.77 3.87
C PHE A 90 -6.26 20.29 3.67
N GLU A 91 -5.54 20.79 2.71
CA GLU A 91 -5.48 22.22 2.37
C GLU A 91 -5.65 22.41 0.86
N PHE A 92 -6.48 23.39 0.51
CA PHE A 92 -6.64 23.86 -0.86
C PHE A 92 -6.36 25.36 -0.89
N SER A 93 -5.46 25.79 -1.77
CA SER A 93 -4.99 27.17 -1.86
C SER A 93 -5.30 27.77 -3.23
N VAL A 94 -6.12 28.82 -3.28
CA VAL A 94 -6.44 29.56 -4.51
C VAL A 94 -6.35 31.06 -4.27
N ALA A 95 -5.59 31.75 -5.08
CA ALA A 95 -5.45 33.22 -5.05
C ALA A 95 -5.14 33.77 -3.65
N GLY A 96 -4.33 33.07 -2.86
CA GLY A 96 -3.96 33.46 -1.49
C GLY A 96 -4.98 33.11 -0.42
N ALA A 97 -6.18 32.63 -0.78
CA ALA A 97 -7.15 32.11 0.16
C ALA A 97 -6.90 30.61 0.42
N LYS A 98 -6.99 30.21 1.68
CA LYS A 98 -6.85 28.82 2.11
C LYS A 98 -8.17 28.26 2.61
N LYS A 99 -8.57 27.10 2.07
CA LYS A 99 -9.62 26.27 2.63
C LYS A 99 -8.98 25.03 3.26
N THR A 100 -9.46 24.65 4.41
CA THR A 100 -8.93 23.48 5.13
C THR A 100 -10.04 22.48 5.43
N ALA A 101 -9.66 21.21 5.49
CA ALA A 101 -10.53 20.12 5.92
C ALA A 101 -9.74 19.10 6.73
N THR A 102 -10.44 18.38 7.59
CA THR A 102 -9.92 17.17 8.21
C THR A 102 -10.56 15.99 7.49
N LEU A 103 -9.74 15.14 6.91
CA LEU A 103 -10.21 13.95 6.21
C LEU A 103 -9.96 12.72 7.05
N ASN A 104 -10.94 11.82 7.06
CA ASN A 104 -10.84 10.51 7.67
C ASN A 104 -10.64 9.47 6.58
N LYS A 105 -9.71 8.56 6.81
CA LYS A 105 -9.48 7.43 5.92
C LYS A 105 -10.66 6.49 5.99
N GLN A 106 -11.21 6.15 4.84
CA GLN A 106 -12.30 5.19 4.77
C GLN A 106 -11.80 3.78 5.00
N ALA A 107 -12.60 2.95 5.68
CA ALA A 107 -12.29 1.54 5.82
C ALA A 107 -12.20 0.89 4.44
N ALA A 108 -11.25 0.00 4.23
CA ALA A 108 -11.16 -0.75 2.99
C ALA A 108 -12.39 -1.67 2.88
N THR A 109 -13.11 -1.56 1.78
CA THR A 109 -14.22 -2.46 1.48
C THR A 109 -13.72 -3.82 1.01
N ALA A 110 -14.42 -4.86 1.40
CA ALA A 110 -14.05 -6.25 1.32
C ALA A 110 -13.84 -6.77 -0.11
N ASP A 111 -12.67 -7.15 -0.44
CA ASP A 111 -12.27 -8.32 -1.23
C ASP A 111 -10.82 -8.70 -0.87
N GLN A 112 -10.41 -8.23 0.29
CA GLN A 112 -9.03 -8.33 0.80
C GLN A 112 -8.61 -9.78 1.05
N ASN A 113 -9.58 -10.67 1.32
CA ASN A 113 -9.29 -12.10 1.47
C ASN A 113 -8.73 -12.73 0.18
N LYS A 114 -8.98 -12.12 -0.98
CA LYS A 114 -8.36 -12.54 -2.25
C LYS A 114 -6.85 -12.35 -2.25
N LEU A 115 -6.33 -11.40 -1.48
CA LEU A 115 -4.90 -11.13 -1.39
C LEU A 115 -4.17 -12.11 -0.46
N VAL A 116 -4.86 -12.73 0.50
CA VAL A 116 -4.27 -13.69 1.43
C VAL A 116 -3.79 -14.92 0.68
N GLY A 117 -2.54 -15.31 0.90
CA GLY A 117 -1.89 -16.48 0.28
C GLY A 117 -0.46 -16.17 -0.16
N THR A 118 0.19 -17.17 -0.72
CA THR A 118 1.55 -17.06 -1.25
C THR A 118 1.51 -16.78 -2.74
N TRP A 119 2.27 -15.78 -3.15
CA TRP A 119 2.37 -15.28 -4.52
C TRP A 119 3.78 -15.52 -5.01
N ASN A 120 3.93 -16.27 -6.08
CA ASN A 120 5.22 -16.61 -6.67
C ASN A 120 5.32 -16.08 -8.09
N GLY A 121 6.48 -15.55 -8.44
CA GLY A 121 6.74 -15.05 -9.79
C GLY A 121 8.22 -15.07 -10.14
N PHE A 122 8.46 -14.88 -11.43
CA PHE A 122 9.80 -14.83 -11.99
C PHE A 122 9.91 -13.60 -12.89
N SER A 123 10.97 -12.83 -12.69
CA SER A 123 11.27 -11.69 -13.53
C SER A 123 12.14 -12.11 -14.72
N THR A 124 11.58 -12.04 -15.92
CA THR A 124 12.33 -12.34 -17.15
C THR A 124 13.40 -11.30 -17.46
N SER A 125 13.27 -10.08 -16.92
CA SER A 125 14.20 -8.98 -17.17
C SER A 125 15.52 -9.10 -16.42
N ASN A 126 15.53 -9.76 -15.26
CA ASN A 126 16.72 -9.91 -14.42
C ASN A 126 16.97 -11.34 -13.91
N GLY A 127 16.16 -12.30 -14.33
CA GLY A 127 16.30 -13.71 -13.93
C GLY A 127 16.00 -14.01 -12.47
N LYS A 128 15.38 -13.07 -11.74
CA LYS A 128 15.13 -13.20 -10.30
C LYS A 128 13.73 -13.75 -10.01
N SER A 129 13.64 -14.63 -9.02
CA SER A 129 12.38 -15.09 -8.49
C SER A 129 11.97 -14.21 -7.31
N ALA A 130 10.66 -13.95 -7.20
CA ALA A 130 10.07 -13.29 -6.05
C ALA A 130 9.02 -14.19 -5.41
N SER A 131 9.05 -14.32 -4.10
CA SER A 131 8.01 -14.96 -3.32
C SER A 131 7.49 -13.97 -2.29
N PHE A 132 6.19 -13.83 -2.24
CA PHE A 132 5.48 -12.90 -1.38
C PHE A 132 4.29 -13.60 -0.76
N THR A 133 4.18 -13.55 0.56
CA THR A 133 3.06 -14.17 1.28
C THR A 133 2.31 -13.12 2.09
N VAL A 134 1.04 -12.96 1.81
CA VAL A 134 0.10 -12.25 2.68
C VAL A 134 -0.48 -13.29 3.63
N LYS A 135 -0.05 -13.28 4.89
CA LYS A 135 -0.47 -14.24 5.91
C LYS A 135 -1.89 -14.00 6.41
N SER A 136 -2.20 -12.73 6.62
CA SER A 136 -3.52 -12.29 7.08
C SER A 136 -3.76 -10.83 6.67
N VAL A 137 -5.03 -10.46 6.59
CA VAL A 137 -5.49 -9.08 6.43
C VAL A 137 -6.51 -8.80 7.51
N ASN A 138 -6.33 -7.68 8.20
CA ASN A 138 -7.27 -7.16 9.21
C ASN A 138 -7.51 -5.68 8.92
N GLY A 139 -8.64 -5.38 8.30
CA GLY A 139 -8.94 -4.04 7.83
C GLY A 139 -7.89 -3.56 6.83
N ARG A 140 -7.06 -2.60 7.24
CA ARG A 140 -6.01 -2.02 6.39
C ARG A 140 -4.62 -2.57 6.65
N ASP A 141 -4.48 -3.42 7.64
CA ASP A 141 -3.21 -4.01 8.01
C ASP A 141 -3.10 -5.43 7.47
N ALA A 142 -1.97 -5.75 6.87
CA ALA A 142 -1.64 -7.09 6.43
C ALA A 142 -0.34 -7.55 7.09
N VAL A 143 -0.32 -8.79 7.56
CA VAL A 143 0.93 -9.44 7.94
C VAL A 143 1.51 -10.08 6.68
N VAL A 144 2.73 -9.67 6.32
CA VAL A 144 3.38 -10.09 5.09
C VAL A 144 4.74 -10.69 5.37
N SER A 145 5.13 -11.66 4.55
CA SER A 145 6.50 -12.13 4.46
C SER A 145 6.92 -12.22 2.99
N TRP A 146 8.18 -11.99 2.71
CA TRP A 146 8.71 -12.04 1.34
C TRP A 146 10.14 -12.55 1.36
N SER A 147 10.58 -13.06 0.23
CA SER A 147 11.98 -13.35 0.01
C SER A 147 12.43 -12.79 -1.35
N VAL A 148 13.62 -12.25 -1.36
CA VAL A 148 14.33 -11.82 -2.56
C VAL A 148 15.73 -12.39 -2.46
N ASP A 149 16.16 -13.09 -3.51
CA ASP A 149 17.47 -13.74 -3.58
C ASP A 149 17.76 -14.66 -2.37
N GLY A 150 16.72 -15.34 -1.85
CA GLY A 150 16.84 -16.27 -0.71
C GLY A 150 16.84 -15.62 0.67
N VAL A 151 16.84 -14.29 0.77
CA VAL A 151 16.73 -13.58 2.05
C VAL A 151 15.27 -13.37 2.40
N ALA A 152 14.85 -13.93 3.54
CA ALA A 152 13.48 -13.80 4.03
C ALA A 152 13.30 -12.57 4.91
N HIS A 153 12.19 -11.89 4.70
CA HIS A 153 11.75 -10.72 5.46
C HIS A 153 10.31 -10.93 5.93
N GLN A 154 9.93 -10.25 7.01
CA GLN A 154 8.55 -10.23 7.51
C GLN A 154 8.24 -8.84 8.05
N GLY A 155 6.98 -8.41 7.94
CA GLY A 155 6.54 -7.12 8.43
C GLY A 155 5.04 -6.91 8.28
N THR A 156 4.62 -5.69 8.59
CA THR A 156 3.24 -5.24 8.40
C THR A 156 3.16 -4.41 7.12
N GLY A 157 2.19 -4.73 6.29
CA GLY A 157 1.84 -3.98 5.08
C GLY A 157 0.52 -3.24 5.25
N THR A 158 0.29 -2.28 4.38
CA THR A 158 -0.98 -1.57 4.28
C THR A 158 -1.77 -2.07 3.09
N VAL A 159 -3.05 -2.37 3.32
CA VAL A 159 -3.97 -2.85 2.29
C VAL A 159 -4.84 -1.71 1.79
N TYR A 160 -4.93 -1.59 0.48
CA TYR A 160 -5.89 -0.72 -0.17
C TYR A 160 -6.49 -1.41 -1.38
N LYS A 161 -7.82 -1.60 -1.36
CA LYS A 161 -8.54 -2.36 -2.40
C LYS A 161 -7.89 -3.73 -2.64
N ASN A 162 -7.41 -3.95 -3.85
CA ASN A 162 -6.77 -5.16 -4.34
C ASN A 162 -5.23 -5.14 -4.24
N THR A 163 -4.67 -4.22 -3.43
CA THR A 163 -3.22 -4.02 -3.30
C THR A 163 -2.78 -4.12 -1.85
N VAL A 164 -1.70 -4.84 -1.59
CA VAL A 164 -0.93 -4.80 -0.35
C VAL A 164 0.39 -4.11 -0.64
N MET A 165 0.69 -3.08 0.13
CA MET A 165 2.00 -2.41 0.11
C MET A 165 2.76 -2.69 1.38
N PHE A 166 4.05 -2.98 1.26
CA PHE A 166 4.94 -3.09 2.41
C PHE A 166 6.38 -2.78 1.97
N GLY A 167 7.06 -1.98 2.75
CA GLY A 167 8.39 -1.52 2.41
C GLY A 167 8.45 -0.95 0.99
N ARG A 168 9.36 -1.49 0.17
CA ARG A 168 9.53 -1.10 -1.25
C ARG A 168 8.81 -2.03 -2.22
N ALA A 169 7.89 -2.84 -1.74
CA ALA A 169 7.15 -3.78 -2.55
C ALA A 169 5.66 -3.56 -2.43
N GLN A 170 4.96 -3.85 -3.50
CA GLN A 170 3.51 -3.96 -3.50
C GLN A 170 3.09 -5.18 -4.31
N VAL A 171 2.02 -5.84 -3.89
CA VAL A 171 1.33 -6.86 -4.67
C VAL A 171 -0.08 -6.39 -4.99
N THR A 172 -0.47 -6.50 -6.24
CA THR A 172 -1.82 -6.14 -6.71
C THR A 172 -2.43 -7.35 -7.41
N SER A 173 -3.68 -7.68 -7.09
CA SER A 173 -4.43 -8.74 -7.74
C SER A 173 -5.92 -8.41 -7.76
N ASP A 174 -6.54 -8.51 -8.93
CA ASP A 174 -7.97 -8.27 -9.12
C ASP A 174 -8.80 -9.56 -8.90
N ASP A 175 -8.26 -10.70 -9.32
CA ASP A 175 -8.94 -11.99 -9.34
C ASP A 175 -8.59 -12.90 -8.14
N GLY A 176 -7.55 -12.54 -7.37
CA GLY A 176 -7.03 -13.35 -6.28
C GLY A 176 -6.28 -14.62 -6.73
N LYS A 177 -5.96 -14.74 -8.02
CA LYS A 177 -5.24 -15.88 -8.62
C LYS A 177 -3.97 -15.46 -9.32
N THR A 178 -4.04 -14.38 -10.09
CA THR A 178 -2.93 -13.75 -10.78
C THR A 178 -2.72 -12.34 -10.28
N GLY A 179 -1.52 -11.82 -10.38
CA GLY A 179 -1.21 -10.48 -9.90
C GLY A 179 0.12 -9.96 -10.40
N THR A 180 0.48 -8.80 -9.90
CA THR A 180 1.78 -8.18 -10.15
C THR A 180 2.41 -7.75 -8.84
N VAL A 181 3.62 -8.20 -8.59
CA VAL A 181 4.51 -7.62 -7.57
C VAL A 181 5.31 -6.50 -8.21
N VAL A 182 5.33 -5.33 -7.62
CA VAL A 182 6.21 -4.24 -8.04
C VAL A 182 7.25 -4.01 -6.94
N LEU A 183 8.51 -4.16 -7.31
CA LEU A 183 9.65 -3.84 -6.45
C LEU A 183 10.19 -2.46 -6.84
N GLN A 184 10.42 -1.62 -5.83
CA GLN A 184 11.04 -0.30 -5.98
C GLN A 184 12.52 -0.39 -5.59
N VAL A 185 13.43 -0.10 -6.52
CA VAL A 185 14.87 -0.03 -6.26
C VAL A 185 15.38 1.33 -6.74
N GLY A 186 15.68 2.22 -5.79
CA GLY A 186 15.95 3.62 -6.11
C GLY A 186 14.71 4.27 -6.76
N ASN A 187 14.90 4.88 -7.93
CA ASN A 187 13.82 5.49 -8.72
C ASN A 187 13.25 4.54 -9.80
N GLN A 188 13.66 3.27 -9.81
CA GLN A 188 13.19 2.30 -10.78
C GLN A 188 12.14 1.37 -10.17
N SER A 189 11.15 1.01 -10.98
CA SER A 189 10.09 0.06 -10.64
C SER A 189 10.24 -1.21 -11.47
N PHE A 190 10.26 -2.36 -10.82
CA PHE A 190 10.39 -3.66 -11.46
C PHE A 190 9.08 -4.45 -11.28
N PRO A 191 8.20 -4.47 -12.26
CA PRO A 191 7.00 -5.29 -12.22
C PRO A 191 7.37 -6.77 -12.48
N ILE A 192 6.86 -7.64 -11.61
CA ILE A 192 7.05 -9.10 -11.71
C ILE A 192 5.65 -9.72 -11.74
N PRO A 193 5.25 -10.39 -12.83
CA PRO A 193 4.02 -11.16 -12.84
C PRO A 193 4.10 -12.28 -11.80
N VAL A 194 3.03 -12.46 -11.03
CA VAL A 194 2.96 -13.49 -9.99
C VAL A 194 1.65 -14.27 -10.09
N THR A 195 1.70 -15.51 -9.68
CA THR A 195 0.52 -16.36 -9.50
C THR A 195 0.42 -16.80 -8.05
N LYS A 196 -0.81 -16.91 -7.59
CA LYS A 196 -1.08 -17.42 -6.25
C LYS A 196 -0.83 -18.92 -6.21
N TYR A 197 -0.02 -19.35 -5.25
CA TYR A 197 0.20 -20.76 -5.01
C TYR A 197 -1.06 -21.39 -4.43
N VAL A 198 -1.54 -22.42 -5.10
CA VAL A 198 -2.60 -23.31 -4.61
C VAL A 198 -1.93 -24.61 -4.21
N PRO A 199 -1.95 -25.00 -2.93
CA PRO A 199 -1.43 -26.30 -2.52
C PRO A 199 -2.14 -27.41 -3.31
N PRO A 200 -1.44 -28.48 -3.73
CA PRO A 200 -2.08 -29.63 -4.34
C PRO A 200 -3.14 -30.14 -3.36
N SER A 201 -4.36 -30.34 -3.84
CA SER A 201 -5.42 -30.96 -3.05
C SER A 201 -4.96 -32.34 -2.64
N THR A 202 -4.79 -32.59 -1.34
CA THR A 202 -4.61 -33.95 -0.81
C THR A 202 -5.94 -34.65 -1.02
N SER A 203 -6.07 -35.36 -2.14
CA SER A 203 -7.14 -36.33 -2.31
C SER A 203 -6.87 -37.45 -1.30
N THR A 204 -7.60 -37.44 -0.21
CA THR A 204 -7.67 -38.62 0.68
C THR A 204 -8.30 -39.73 -0.15
N ALA A 205 -7.47 -40.60 -0.69
CA ALA A 205 -7.95 -41.84 -1.26
C ALA A 205 -8.59 -42.62 -0.10
N VAL A 206 -9.90 -42.59 -0.04
CA VAL A 206 -10.65 -43.50 0.84
C VAL A 206 -10.47 -44.88 0.25
N ASN A 207 -9.50 -45.65 0.76
CA ASN A 207 -9.43 -47.08 0.55
C ASN A 207 -10.69 -47.69 1.20
N LYS A 208 -11.73 -47.93 0.39
CA LYS A 208 -12.76 -48.90 0.71
C LYS A 208 -12.12 -50.26 0.61
N LEU A 209 -11.70 -50.80 1.75
CA LEU A 209 -11.51 -52.23 1.89
C LEU A 209 -12.90 -52.89 1.86
N ALA A 210 -13.12 -53.69 0.84
CA ALA A 210 -14.22 -54.64 0.76
C ALA A 210 -13.90 -55.88 1.60
#